data_1f5d8447469823c2a954c97f0488a14a
#
_entry.id   1f5d8447469823c2a954c97f0488a14a
#
_cell.length_a   1.000
_cell.length_b   1.000
_cell.length_c   1.000
_cell.angle_alpha   90.00
_cell.angle_beta   90.00
_cell.angle_gamma   90.00
#
_symmetry.space_group_name_H-M   'P 1'
#
loop_
_entity.id
_entity.type
_entity.pdbx_description
1 polymer ?
#
loop_
_entity_poly.entity_id
_entity_poly.type
_entity_poly.pdbx_seq_one_letter_code
_entity_poly.pdbx_strand_id
1 'polypeptide(L)'
;MHTYKGTSFAEAYQKSLIDLFGNGDLCETRGTTSKELLNVSLEITDPSQCMYTNMTRSTQTKYIAAELLWYYAGRNDVAFISKYAKFWEQIQNPNGTVNSAYGNLIFKPKSLGGLTQYEWAVASLAKDKDSRQAILHFNTPEHQYNGNKDFVCTMYGIFHIRHNKLNFSVYMRSNDAIWGTPTDVAFFCSLQMQALAHLKEFYPELELGTYTHHANSYHIYDRHYELVSKMLLGEFIPTRLPSVKTNLVSMSGHPTQDFTDIFEFVEQDQDDILILQEKDDLLTWIVNQFEV
;
A
#
# COMPACT_ATOMS: atom_id res chain seq x y z
N MET A 1 -12.16 -7.61 -18.90
CA MET A 1 -11.00 -7.38 -18.00
C MET A 1 -10.19 -6.23 -18.59
N HIS A 2 -9.98 -5.19 -17.81
CA HIS A 2 -9.25 -3.98 -18.21
C HIS A 2 -7.83 -4.07 -17.65
N THR A 3 -6.81 -3.98 -18.51
CA THR A 3 -5.41 -4.04 -18.08
C THR A 3 -4.67 -2.81 -18.57
N TYR A 4 -4.08 -2.08 -17.64
CA TYR A 4 -3.31 -0.87 -17.91
C TYR A 4 -1.87 -1.10 -17.47
N LYS A 5 -0.96 -1.10 -18.43
CA LYS A 5 0.45 -1.37 -18.22
C LYS A 5 1.27 -0.10 -18.35
N GLY A 6 2.20 0.09 -17.43
CA GLY A 6 3.19 1.16 -17.43
C GLY A 6 4.51 0.73 -16.83
N THR A 7 5.56 1.49 -17.11
CA THR A 7 6.81 1.37 -16.36
C THR A 7 6.61 1.87 -14.95
N SER A 8 5.83 2.95 -14.79
CA SER A 8 5.50 3.59 -13.52
C SER A 8 4.02 3.44 -13.18
N PHE A 9 3.69 3.69 -11.92
CA PHE A 9 2.31 3.86 -11.48
C PHE A 9 1.62 5.03 -12.22
N ALA A 10 2.31 6.15 -12.38
CA ALA A 10 1.77 7.33 -13.07
C ALA A 10 1.20 6.99 -14.45
N GLU A 11 1.94 6.21 -15.26
CA GLU A 11 1.51 5.80 -16.60
C GLU A 11 0.30 4.86 -16.57
N ALA A 12 0.34 3.82 -15.75
CA ALA A 12 -0.76 2.85 -15.65
C ALA A 12 -2.02 3.51 -15.08
N TYR A 13 -1.85 4.35 -14.07
CA TYR A 13 -2.92 5.07 -13.39
C TYR A 13 -3.61 6.09 -14.30
N GLN A 14 -2.85 6.91 -15.03
CA GLN A 14 -3.43 7.87 -15.98
C GLN A 14 -4.29 7.16 -17.05
N LYS A 15 -3.79 6.06 -17.62
CA LYS A 15 -4.55 5.24 -18.59
C LYS A 15 -5.84 4.71 -17.98
N SER A 16 -5.78 4.21 -16.75
CA SER A 16 -6.95 3.69 -16.04
C SER A 16 -7.99 4.77 -15.71
N LEU A 17 -7.53 5.97 -15.31
CA LEU A 17 -8.43 7.09 -15.02
C LEU A 17 -9.14 7.60 -16.28
N ILE A 18 -8.44 7.65 -17.42
CA ILE A 18 -9.05 8.04 -18.71
C ILE A 18 -10.19 7.09 -19.06
N ASP A 19 -9.95 5.79 -18.98
CA ASP A 19 -10.97 4.77 -19.31
C ASP A 19 -12.12 4.78 -18.30
N LEU A 20 -11.80 4.77 -17.01
CA LEU A 20 -12.81 4.80 -15.95
C LEU A 20 -13.70 6.05 -16.02
N PHE A 21 -13.11 7.22 -16.25
CA PHE A 21 -13.86 8.47 -16.34
C PHE A 21 -14.71 8.55 -17.61
N GLY A 22 -14.18 8.06 -18.74
CA GLY A 22 -14.86 8.09 -20.04
C GLY A 22 -15.92 6.98 -20.21
N ASN A 23 -15.60 5.75 -19.79
CA ASN A 23 -16.34 4.54 -20.14
C ASN A 23 -16.90 3.77 -18.93
N GLY A 24 -16.62 4.22 -17.69
CA GLY A 24 -17.14 3.56 -16.49
C GLY A 24 -18.67 3.58 -16.42
N ASP A 25 -19.27 2.45 -16.03
CA ASP A 25 -20.70 2.32 -15.82
C ASP A 25 -21.12 3.10 -14.57
N LEU A 26 -22.30 3.73 -14.62
CA LEU A 26 -22.89 4.38 -13.45
C LEU A 26 -23.45 3.32 -12.51
N CYS A 27 -23.01 3.38 -11.25
CA CYS A 27 -23.60 2.57 -10.19
C CYS A 27 -23.89 3.42 -8.96
N GLU A 28 -24.83 2.96 -8.14
CA GLU A 28 -25.21 3.59 -6.88
C GLU A 28 -24.97 2.59 -5.75
N THR A 29 -24.12 2.98 -4.79
CA THR A 29 -23.82 2.17 -3.62
C THR A 29 -24.05 2.98 -2.35
N ARG A 30 -24.94 2.52 -1.48
CA ARG A 30 -25.26 3.18 -0.20
C ARG A 30 -25.65 4.66 -0.37
N GLY A 31 -26.40 4.99 -1.45
CA GLY A 31 -26.83 6.35 -1.73
C GLY A 31 -25.74 7.27 -2.29
N THR A 32 -24.61 6.72 -2.74
CA THR A 32 -23.56 7.49 -3.39
C THR A 32 -23.39 6.98 -4.82
N THR A 33 -23.43 7.88 -5.79
CA THR A 33 -23.21 7.59 -7.21
C THR A 33 -21.72 7.51 -7.52
N SER A 34 -21.35 6.58 -8.37
CA SER A 34 -19.97 6.43 -8.87
C SER A 34 -19.96 5.96 -10.31
N LYS A 35 -18.82 6.17 -11.00
CA LYS A 35 -18.46 5.44 -12.20
C LYS A 35 -17.58 4.28 -11.82
N GLU A 36 -17.80 3.13 -12.42
CA GLU A 36 -17.13 1.87 -12.07
C GLU A 36 -16.68 1.12 -13.33
N LEU A 37 -15.49 0.52 -13.24
CA LEU A 37 -15.04 -0.54 -14.14
C LEU A 37 -14.81 -1.82 -13.32
N LEU A 38 -15.29 -2.96 -13.82
CA LEU A 38 -15.09 -4.25 -13.17
C LEU A 38 -13.83 -4.95 -13.68
N ASN A 39 -13.12 -5.63 -12.77
CA ASN A 39 -11.94 -6.44 -13.08
C ASN A 39 -10.83 -5.64 -13.78
N VAL A 40 -10.36 -4.61 -13.10
CA VAL A 40 -9.24 -3.76 -13.51
C VAL A 40 -7.92 -4.29 -12.96
N SER A 41 -6.87 -4.20 -13.78
CA SER A 41 -5.49 -4.52 -13.39
C SER A 41 -4.56 -3.39 -13.80
N LEU A 42 -3.77 -2.87 -12.85
CA LEU A 42 -2.65 -1.95 -13.09
C LEU A 42 -1.35 -2.76 -12.99
N GLU A 43 -0.58 -2.86 -14.06
CA GLU A 43 0.71 -3.55 -14.10
C GLU A 43 1.83 -2.53 -14.15
N ILE A 44 2.71 -2.52 -13.12
CA ILE A 44 3.81 -1.58 -12.93
C ILE A 44 5.12 -2.36 -13.00
N THR A 45 5.92 -2.14 -14.04
CA THR A 45 7.13 -2.93 -14.26
C THR A 45 8.35 -2.41 -13.49
N ASP A 46 8.31 -1.16 -13.00
CA ASP A 46 9.26 -0.60 -12.02
C ASP A 46 8.50 -0.11 -10.77
N PRO A 47 8.22 -0.98 -9.78
CA PRO A 47 7.47 -0.62 -8.59
C PRO A 47 8.10 0.47 -7.71
N SER A 48 9.38 0.80 -7.91
CA SER A 48 9.99 1.94 -7.23
C SER A 48 9.35 3.27 -7.66
N GLN A 49 8.75 3.34 -8.87
CA GLN A 49 8.01 4.48 -9.38
C GLN A 49 6.51 4.38 -9.05
N CYS A 50 6.18 4.18 -7.78
CA CYS A 50 4.82 3.92 -7.28
C CYS A 50 4.03 5.16 -6.90
N MET A 51 4.55 6.35 -7.15
CA MET A 51 3.88 7.62 -6.86
C MET A 51 3.85 8.51 -8.13
N TYR A 52 3.13 9.62 -8.05
CA TYR A 52 3.05 10.60 -9.15
C TYR A 52 2.93 12.04 -8.65
N THR A 53 3.35 12.98 -9.50
CA THR A 53 3.07 14.41 -9.37
C THR A 53 2.14 14.83 -10.49
N ASN A 54 1.15 15.67 -10.18
CA ASN A 54 0.22 16.26 -11.14
C ASN A 54 -0.16 17.66 -10.65
N MET A 55 -0.35 18.61 -11.54
CA MET A 55 -0.64 20.01 -11.20
C MET A 55 -1.90 20.18 -10.34
N THR A 56 -2.89 19.31 -10.51
CA THR A 56 -4.18 19.37 -9.79
C THR A 56 -4.14 18.57 -8.48
N ARG A 57 -3.60 17.35 -8.51
CA ARG A 57 -3.51 16.48 -7.36
C ARG A 57 -2.34 15.51 -7.51
N SER A 58 -1.33 15.69 -6.70
CA SER A 58 -0.20 14.74 -6.56
C SER A 58 -0.49 13.70 -5.48
N THR A 59 0.33 12.65 -5.47
CA THR A 59 0.38 11.70 -4.36
C THR A 59 0.64 12.43 -3.04
N GLN A 60 -0.10 12.10 -2.01
CA GLN A 60 -0.04 12.75 -0.69
C GLN A 60 1.09 12.13 0.15
N THR A 61 2.33 12.55 -0.08
CA THR A 61 3.53 11.90 0.47
C THR A 61 3.57 11.87 1.99
N LYS A 62 3.17 12.96 2.67
CA LYS A 62 3.10 13.01 4.15
C LYS A 62 2.09 12.01 4.70
N TYR A 63 0.93 11.85 4.06
CA TYR A 63 -0.05 10.85 4.46
C TYR A 63 0.48 9.42 4.23
N ILE A 64 1.11 9.16 3.07
CA ILE A 64 1.73 7.85 2.80
C ILE A 64 2.79 7.53 3.84
N ALA A 65 3.67 8.46 4.18
CA ALA A 65 4.69 8.27 5.21
C ALA A 65 4.07 7.92 6.58
N ALA A 66 3.01 8.62 6.98
CA ALA A 66 2.26 8.30 8.20
C ALA A 66 1.61 6.92 8.15
N GLU A 67 1.02 6.56 7.02
CA GLU A 67 0.40 5.24 6.84
C GLU A 67 1.44 4.12 6.84
N LEU A 68 2.61 4.31 6.21
CA LEU A 68 3.73 3.37 6.28
C LEU A 68 4.21 3.19 7.73
N LEU A 69 4.40 4.28 8.49
CA LEU A 69 4.76 4.19 9.90
C LEU A 69 3.74 3.36 10.69
N TRP A 70 2.47 3.66 10.52
CA TRP A 70 1.39 2.98 11.22
C TRP A 70 1.29 1.49 10.88
N TYR A 71 1.42 1.15 9.59
CA TYR A 71 1.37 -0.24 9.12
C TYR A 71 2.59 -1.04 9.57
N TYR A 72 3.81 -0.51 9.40
CA TYR A 72 5.03 -1.23 9.80
C TYR A 72 5.17 -1.35 11.32
N ALA A 73 4.58 -0.45 12.09
CA ALA A 73 4.44 -0.61 13.55
C ALA A 73 3.43 -1.72 13.94
N GLY A 74 2.68 -2.28 12.99
CA GLY A 74 1.66 -3.28 13.23
C GLY A 74 0.49 -2.76 14.07
N ARG A 75 0.24 -1.44 14.05
CA ARG A 75 -0.85 -0.81 14.82
C ARG A 75 -2.19 -0.91 14.08
N ASN A 76 -3.29 -0.82 14.83
CA ASN A 76 -4.64 -0.77 14.30
C ASN A 76 -5.53 0.26 15.04
N ASP A 77 -4.98 0.99 16.00
CA ASP A 77 -5.66 2.10 16.66
C ASP A 77 -5.69 3.34 15.76
N VAL A 78 -6.74 4.13 15.92
CA VAL A 78 -6.99 5.31 15.08
C VAL A 78 -6.25 6.55 15.59
N ALA A 79 -5.77 6.55 16.82
CA ALA A 79 -5.20 7.73 17.48
C ALA A 79 -4.06 8.40 16.73
N PHE A 80 -3.15 7.57 16.16
CA PHE A 80 -2.04 8.08 15.35
C PHE A 80 -2.50 8.54 13.96
N ILE A 81 -3.12 7.62 13.18
CA ILE A 81 -3.38 7.86 11.76
C ILE A 81 -4.45 8.92 11.50
N SER A 82 -5.38 9.15 12.45
CA SER A 82 -6.40 10.20 12.33
C SER A 82 -5.82 11.62 12.39
N LYS A 83 -4.61 11.81 12.90
CA LYS A 83 -3.90 13.10 12.80
C LYS A 83 -3.69 13.50 11.32
N TYR A 84 -3.55 12.53 10.43
CA TYR A 84 -3.24 12.71 9.00
C TYR A 84 -4.46 12.52 8.10
N ALA A 85 -5.44 11.70 8.51
CA ALA A 85 -6.69 11.50 7.76
C ALA A 85 -7.86 11.22 8.71
N LYS A 86 -8.75 12.20 8.86
CA LYS A 86 -9.96 12.13 9.71
C LYS A 86 -10.97 11.05 9.28
N PHE A 87 -10.83 10.52 8.06
CA PHE A 87 -11.64 9.42 7.56
C PHE A 87 -11.60 8.20 8.49
N TRP A 88 -10.46 7.90 9.09
CA TRP A 88 -10.27 6.76 9.99
C TRP A 88 -11.18 6.81 11.23
N GLU A 89 -11.48 8.01 11.75
CA GLU A 89 -12.41 8.19 12.86
C GLU A 89 -13.85 7.80 12.49
N GLN A 90 -14.23 7.91 11.21
CA GLN A 90 -15.58 7.62 10.75
C GLN A 90 -15.87 6.11 10.64
N ILE A 91 -14.84 5.32 10.37
CA ILE A 91 -14.95 3.87 10.14
C ILE A 91 -14.47 3.03 11.32
N GLN A 92 -13.95 3.65 12.38
CA GLN A 92 -13.46 2.94 13.55
C GLN A 92 -14.52 2.09 14.27
N ASN A 93 -14.06 1.02 14.86
CA ASN A 93 -14.82 0.20 15.79
C ASN A 93 -15.03 0.95 17.13
N PRO A 94 -15.99 0.53 17.98
CA PRO A 94 -16.24 1.18 19.28
C PRO A 94 -15.03 1.21 20.24
N ASN A 95 -14.05 0.32 20.03
CA ASN A 95 -12.82 0.26 20.81
C ASN A 95 -11.68 1.14 20.26
N GLY A 96 -11.95 1.99 19.26
CA GLY A 96 -10.95 2.87 18.65
C GLY A 96 -9.98 2.20 17.68
N THR A 97 -10.29 0.99 17.20
CA THR A 97 -9.48 0.26 16.20
C THR A 97 -10.17 0.19 14.85
N VAL A 98 -9.42 -0.20 13.81
CA VAL A 98 -9.95 -0.48 12.47
C VAL A 98 -9.52 -1.87 12.00
N ASN A 99 -10.33 -2.45 11.11
CA ASN A 99 -10.08 -3.78 10.55
C ASN A 99 -9.07 -3.75 9.40
N SER A 100 -9.05 -2.66 8.61
CA SER A 100 -8.20 -2.50 7.43
C SER A 100 -6.80 -1.96 7.72
N ALA A 101 -6.35 -2.01 8.98
CA ALA A 101 -4.96 -1.76 9.34
C ALA A 101 -4.07 -2.90 8.80
N TYR A 102 -3.62 -2.79 7.55
CA TYR A 102 -2.94 -3.88 6.83
C TYR A 102 -1.71 -4.43 7.59
N GLY A 103 -0.93 -3.54 8.18
CA GLY A 103 0.23 -3.95 8.99
C GLY A 103 -0.14 -4.84 10.17
N ASN A 104 -1.22 -4.51 10.88
CA ASN A 104 -1.71 -5.35 11.98
C ASN A 104 -2.15 -6.74 11.50
N LEU A 105 -2.70 -6.82 10.28
CA LEU A 105 -3.14 -8.08 9.70
C LEU A 105 -1.98 -9.00 9.34
N ILE A 106 -0.84 -8.45 8.88
CA ILE A 106 0.27 -9.25 8.34
C ILE A 106 1.48 -9.37 9.27
N PHE A 107 1.70 -8.41 10.18
CA PHE A 107 2.84 -8.38 11.10
C PHE A 107 2.52 -8.83 12.52
N LYS A 108 1.28 -9.17 12.83
CA LYS A 108 0.91 -9.78 14.13
C LYS A 108 0.72 -11.28 13.98
N PRO A 109 1.24 -12.10 14.92
CA PRO A 109 1.05 -13.53 14.88
C PRO A 109 -0.44 -13.89 14.96
N LYS A 110 -0.94 -14.62 13.96
CA LYS A 110 -2.34 -15.10 13.88
C LYS A 110 -2.43 -16.58 13.54
N SER A 111 -1.31 -17.19 13.16
CA SER A 111 -1.27 -18.61 12.84
C SER A 111 -1.12 -19.48 14.08
N LEU A 112 -1.57 -20.75 14.00
CA LEU A 112 -1.38 -21.75 15.06
C LEU A 112 0.11 -22.01 15.36
N GLY A 113 1.01 -21.73 14.39
CA GLY A 113 2.46 -21.86 14.56
C GLY A 113 3.14 -20.64 15.19
N GLY A 114 2.39 -19.58 15.54
CA GLY A 114 2.93 -18.34 16.11
C GLY A 114 3.64 -17.43 15.11
N LEU A 115 3.73 -17.81 13.82
CA LEU A 115 4.34 -16.99 12.78
C LEU A 115 3.42 -15.86 12.35
N THR A 116 4.01 -14.72 11.95
CA THR A 116 3.28 -13.70 11.22
C THR A 116 3.03 -14.15 9.77
N GLN A 117 2.04 -13.57 9.10
CA GLN A 117 1.81 -13.87 7.69
C GLN A 117 3.01 -13.44 6.82
N TYR A 118 3.63 -12.31 7.18
CA TYR A 118 4.82 -11.81 6.50
C TYR A 118 6.00 -12.79 6.62
N GLU A 119 6.28 -13.25 7.85
CA GLU A 119 7.32 -14.25 8.11
C GLU A 119 7.08 -15.53 7.30
N TRP A 120 5.86 -16.04 7.29
CA TRP A 120 5.50 -17.21 6.47
C TRP A 120 5.79 -16.99 4.99
N ALA A 121 5.41 -15.83 4.45
CA ALA A 121 5.60 -15.53 3.02
C ALA A 121 7.09 -15.45 2.65
N VAL A 122 7.90 -14.75 3.46
CA VAL A 122 9.36 -14.63 3.23
C VAL A 122 10.04 -15.99 3.40
N ALA A 123 9.74 -16.73 4.50
CA ALA A 123 10.33 -18.05 4.76
C ALA A 123 9.97 -19.08 3.68
N SER A 124 8.75 -19.03 3.14
CA SER A 124 8.32 -19.92 2.05
C SER A 124 9.17 -19.73 0.80
N LEU A 125 9.49 -18.48 0.43
CA LEU A 125 10.34 -18.16 -0.72
C LEU A 125 11.82 -18.38 -0.43
N ALA A 126 12.29 -18.12 0.79
CA ALA A 126 13.66 -18.39 1.19
C ALA A 126 13.98 -19.90 1.13
N LYS A 127 13.01 -20.73 1.52
CA LYS A 127 13.12 -22.20 1.50
C LYS A 127 13.00 -22.78 0.08
N ASP A 128 12.11 -22.24 -0.73
CA ASP A 128 11.81 -22.68 -2.08
C ASP A 128 11.55 -21.47 -2.98
N LYS A 129 12.52 -21.15 -3.84
CA LYS A 129 12.47 -20.00 -4.76
C LYS A 129 11.24 -20.03 -5.67
N ASP A 130 10.75 -21.21 -6.01
CA ASP A 130 9.59 -21.41 -6.88
C ASP A 130 8.26 -21.56 -6.14
N SER A 131 8.27 -21.38 -4.81
CA SER A 131 7.11 -21.50 -3.95
C SER A 131 5.91 -20.70 -4.47
N ARG A 132 4.71 -21.27 -4.26
CA ARG A 132 3.41 -20.67 -4.52
C ARG A 132 2.62 -20.44 -3.23
N GLN A 133 3.30 -20.49 -2.07
CA GLN A 133 2.70 -20.39 -0.74
C GLN A 133 2.94 -19.04 -0.06
N ALA A 134 3.64 -18.11 -0.73
CA ALA A 134 3.95 -16.79 -0.19
C ALA A 134 2.74 -15.84 -0.33
N ILE A 135 1.70 -16.10 0.46
CA ILE A 135 0.41 -15.42 0.43
C ILE A 135 0.22 -14.62 1.72
N LEU A 136 -0.31 -13.40 1.57
CA LEU A 136 -0.79 -12.54 2.64
C LEU A 136 -2.31 -12.38 2.52
N HIS A 137 -3.06 -12.70 3.57
CA HIS A 137 -4.52 -12.57 3.62
C HIS A 137 -4.91 -11.33 4.42
N PHE A 138 -5.75 -10.48 3.84
CA PHE A 138 -6.22 -9.25 4.48
C PHE A 138 -7.70 -9.36 4.88
N ASN A 139 -8.58 -9.59 3.92
CA ASN A 139 -9.99 -9.82 4.22
C ASN A 139 -10.20 -11.29 4.63
N THR A 140 -10.81 -11.48 5.78
CA THR A 140 -11.13 -12.80 6.33
C THR A 140 -12.63 -12.87 6.67
N PRO A 141 -13.21 -14.09 6.85
CA PRO A 141 -14.61 -14.26 7.25
C PRO A 141 -14.98 -13.53 8.55
N GLU A 142 -14.03 -13.27 9.43
CA GLU A 142 -14.24 -12.52 10.68
C GLU A 142 -14.68 -11.08 10.45
N HIS A 143 -14.42 -10.52 9.26
CA HIS A 143 -14.91 -9.19 8.88
C HIS A 143 -16.39 -9.18 8.45
N GLN A 144 -17.05 -10.34 8.32
CA GLN A 144 -18.43 -10.47 7.86
C GLN A 144 -19.42 -10.39 9.04
N TYR A 145 -19.63 -9.20 9.58
CA TYR A 145 -20.59 -8.96 10.65
C TYR A 145 -21.45 -7.72 10.40
N ASN A 146 -22.67 -7.72 10.95
CA ASN A 146 -23.60 -6.61 10.83
C ASN A 146 -23.07 -5.35 11.53
N GLY A 147 -23.16 -4.20 10.85
CA GLY A 147 -22.67 -2.93 11.39
C GLY A 147 -21.17 -2.69 11.20
N ASN A 148 -20.45 -3.60 10.52
CA ASN A 148 -19.07 -3.37 10.15
C ASN A 148 -18.98 -2.14 9.21
N LYS A 149 -18.31 -1.09 9.66
CA LYS A 149 -18.06 0.14 8.89
C LYS A 149 -16.79 0.06 8.07
N ASP A 150 -15.86 -0.80 8.49
CA ASP A 150 -14.55 -1.03 7.89
C ASP A 150 -14.44 -2.47 7.38
N PHE A 151 -15.15 -2.76 6.30
CA PHE A 151 -15.05 -4.04 5.61
C PHE A 151 -13.84 -4.02 4.69
N VAL A 152 -12.79 -4.72 5.07
CA VAL A 152 -11.46 -4.71 4.42
C VAL A 152 -11.56 -4.85 2.90
N CYS A 153 -10.95 -3.92 2.16
CA CYS A 153 -11.01 -3.88 0.70
C CYS A 153 -10.02 -4.84 0.04
N THR A 154 -8.82 -4.95 0.57
CA THR A 154 -7.81 -5.89 0.09
C THR A 154 -8.17 -7.31 0.50
N MET A 155 -8.17 -8.22 -0.45
CA MET A 155 -8.47 -9.63 -0.22
C MET A 155 -7.22 -10.40 0.17
N TYR A 156 -6.21 -10.38 -0.69
CA TYR A 156 -4.91 -11.05 -0.50
C TYR A 156 -3.84 -10.44 -1.40
N GLY A 157 -2.58 -10.70 -1.05
CA GLY A 157 -1.41 -10.44 -1.87
C GLY A 157 -0.55 -11.69 -2.01
N ILE A 158 0.12 -11.87 -3.16
CA ILE A 158 0.94 -13.05 -3.45
C ILE A 158 2.29 -12.63 -3.99
N PHE A 159 3.36 -13.09 -3.36
CA PHE A 159 4.72 -12.95 -3.90
C PHE A 159 5.11 -14.17 -4.75
N HIS A 160 5.84 -13.91 -5.84
CA HIS A 160 6.46 -14.94 -6.65
C HIS A 160 7.86 -14.51 -7.09
N ILE A 161 8.82 -15.41 -7.03
CA ILE A 161 10.11 -15.22 -7.69
C ILE A 161 10.06 -15.96 -9.03
N ARG A 162 10.23 -15.22 -10.13
CA ARG A 162 10.35 -15.78 -11.50
C ARG A 162 11.38 -14.98 -12.27
N HIS A 163 12.19 -15.66 -13.05
CA HIS A 163 13.27 -15.03 -13.84
C HIS A 163 14.18 -14.12 -12.97
N ASN A 164 14.50 -14.59 -11.77
CA ASN A 164 15.29 -13.86 -10.76
C ASN A 164 14.72 -12.50 -10.34
N LYS A 165 13.39 -12.33 -10.43
CA LYS A 165 12.65 -11.14 -10.03
C LYS A 165 11.57 -11.47 -9.02
N LEU A 166 11.51 -10.69 -7.95
CA LEU A 166 10.42 -10.75 -6.96
C LEU A 166 9.22 -9.98 -7.50
N ASN A 167 8.17 -10.68 -7.91
CA ASN A 167 6.90 -10.09 -8.34
C ASN A 167 5.90 -10.10 -7.20
N PHE A 168 5.00 -9.13 -7.16
CA PHE A 168 3.94 -9.05 -6.18
C PHE A 168 2.61 -8.69 -6.83
N SER A 169 1.57 -9.46 -6.56
CA SER A 169 0.20 -9.21 -7.04
C SER A 169 -0.75 -9.05 -5.87
N VAL A 170 -1.53 -7.96 -5.87
CA VAL A 170 -2.52 -7.65 -4.83
C VAL A 170 -3.92 -7.64 -5.44
N TYR A 171 -4.89 -8.22 -4.73
CA TYR A 171 -6.27 -8.36 -5.17
C TYR A 171 -7.20 -7.65 -4.20
N MET A 172 -7.95 -6.68 -4.71
CA MET A 172 -8.92 -5.90 -3.97
C MET A 172 -10.34 -6.18 -4.47
N ARG A 173 -11.30 -6.34 -3.53
CA ARG A 173 -12.72 -6.46 -3.90
C ARG A 173 -13.28 -5.12 -4.44
N SER A 174 -12.72 -4.01 -3.94
CA SER A 174 -13.18 -2.65 -4.24
C SER A 174 -12.03 -1.67 -3.99
N ASN A 175 -11.84 -0.70 -4.89
CA ASN A 175 -10.79 0.30 -4.75
C ASN A 175 -11.23 1.66 -5.31
N ASP A 176 -11.26 2.67 -4.43
CA ASP A 176 -11.47 4.07 -4.83
C ASP A 176 -10.23 4.55 -5.60
N ALA A 177 -10.44 4.93 -6.86
CA ALA A 177 -9.35 5.34 -7.74
C ALA A 177 -8.64 6.61 -7.28
N ILE A 178 -9.29 7.48 -6.49
CA ILE A 178 -8.75 8.80 -6.13
C ILE A 178 -8.08 8.80 -4.76
N TRP A 179 -8.72 8.19 -3.74
CA TRP A 179 -8.19 8.20 -2.37
C TRP A 179 -7.49 6.89 -2.00
N GLY A 180 -8.00 5.75 -2.47
CA GLY A 180 -7.46 4.44 -2.14
C GLY A 180 -6.25 4.07 -2.99
N THR A 181 -6.42 3.98 -4.31
CA THR A 181 -5.40 3.43 -5.22
C THR A 181 -4.00 4.03 -5.05
N PRO A 182 -3.80 5.37 -4.96
CA PRO A 182 -2.44 5.91 -4.83
C PRO A 182 -1.75 5.54 -3.52
N THR A 183 -2.49 5.40 -2.43
CA THR A 183 -1.93 5.03 -1.13
C THR A 183 -1.71 3.53 -1.01
N ASP A 184 -2.67 2.72 -1.46
CA ASP A 184 -2.56 1.26 -1.51
C ASP A 184 -1.34 0.83 -2.34
N VAL A 185 -1.18 1.40 -3.55
CA VAL A 185 -0.04 1.08 -4.44
C VAL A 185 1.29 1.44 -3.78
N ALA A 186 1.40 2.60 -3.12
CA ALA A 186 2.62 3.00 -2.44
C ALA A 186 2.98 2.04 -1.28
N PHE A 187 2.00 1.66 -0.45
CA PHE A 187 2.22 0.69 0.63
C PHE A 187 2.64 -0.68 0.08
N PHE A 188 1.92 -1.24 -0.87
CA PHE A 188 2.22 -2.58 -1.38
C PHE A 188 3.53 -2.63 -2.16
N CYS A 189 3.92 -1.57 -2.88
CA CYS A 189 5.23 -1.47 -3.49
C CYS A 189 6.35 -1.38 -2.42
N SER A 190 6.15 -0.63 -1.33
CA SER A 190 7.11 -0.60 -0.21
C SER A 190 7.25 -1.99 0.44
N LEU A 191 6.15 -2.72 0.60
CA LEU A 191 6.15 -4.08 1.14
C LEU A 191 6.89 -5.06 0.22
N GLN A 192 6.75 -4.92 -1.11
CA GLN A 192 7.53 -5.69 -2.09
C GLN A 192 9.03 -5.40 -1.96
N MET A 193 9.42 -4.13 -1.81
CA MET A 193 10.82 -3.74 -1.61
C MET A 193 11.38 -4.24 -0.27
N GLN A 194 10.58 -4.21 0.81
CA GLN A 194 10.97 -4.77 2.11
C GLN A 194 11.18 -6.29 2.03
N ALA A 195 10.27 -7.01 1.37
CA ALA A 195 10.43 -8.45 1.16
C ALA A 195 11.65 -8.77 0.27
N LEU A 196 11.93 -7.94 -0.75
CA LEU A 196 13.13 -8.07 -1.58
C LEU A 196 14.40 -7.91 -0.75
N ALA A 197 14.45 -6.91 0.15
CA ALA A 197 15.62 -6.69 1.02
C ALA A 197 15.94 -7.93 1.85
N HIS A 198 14.95 -8.56 2.47
CA HIS A 198 15.11 -9.82 3.22
C HIS A 198 15.50 -11.00 2.35
N LEU A 199 14.87 -11.16 1.18
CA LEU A 199 15.15 -12.29 0.30
C LEU A 199 16.52 -12.22 -0.38
N LYS A 200 17.13 -11.03 -0.47
CA LYS A 200 18.52 -10.86 -0.93
C LYS A 200 19.55 -11.50 0.00
N GLU A 201 19.22 -11.75 1.26
CA GLU A 201 20.09 -12.52 2.17
C GLU A 201 20.25 -13.98 1.69
N PHE A 202 19.24 -14.53 1.01
CA PHE A 202 19.25 -15.89 0.45
C PHE A 202 19.58 -15.90 -1.04
N TYR A 203 19.21 -14.87 -1.76
CA TYR A 203 19.35 -14.72 -3.21
C TYR A 203 19.95 -13.34 -3.55
N PRO A 204 21.27 -13.13 -3.42
CA PRO A 204 21.90 -11.81 -3.57
C PRO A 204 21.61 -11.11 -4.91
N GLU A 205 21.45 -11.88 -5.99
CA GLU A 205 21.18 -11.38 -7.34
C GLU A 205 19.67 -11.16 -7.62
N LEU A 206 18.82 -11.33 -6.61
CA LEU A 206 17.37 -11.12 -6.78
C LEU A 206 17.07 -9.64 -7.06
N GLU A 207 16.26 -9.39 -8.07
CA GLU A 207 15.85 -8.04 -8.48
C GLU A 207 14.37 -7.76 -8.17
N LEU A 208 14.04 -6.48 -8.13
CA LEU A 208 12.65 -6.02 -8.06
C LEU A 208 11.93 -6.39 -9.36
N GLY A 209 10.83 -7.11 -9.25
CA GLY A 209 9.98 -7.51 -10.35
C GLY A 209 8.75 -6.62 -10.50
N THR A 210 7.78 -7.09 -11.25
CA THR A 210 6.52 -6.37 -11.51
C THR A 210 5.63 -6.36 -10.26
N TYR A 211 4.98 -5.23 -10.01
CA TYR A 211 3.82 -5.12 -9.13
C TYR A 211 2.55 -5.10 -9.96
N THR A 212 1.54 -5.88 -9.55
CA THR A 212 0.24 -5.88 -10.19
C THR A 212 -0.86 -5.63 -9.16
N HIS A 213 -1.63 -4.58 -9.39
CA HIS A 213 -2.76 -4.18 -8.56
C HIS A 213 -4.08 -4.54 -9.25
N HIS A 214 -4.84 -5.49 -8.68
CA HIS A 214 -6.13 -5.90 -9.20
C HIS A 214 -7.25 -5.33 -8.34
N ALA A 215 -8.25 -4.72 -8.97
CA ALA A 215 -9.47 -4.24 -8.33
C ALA A 215 -10.70 -4.83 -9.04
N ASN A 216 -11.54 -5.58 -8.31
CA ASN A 216 -12.77 -6.12 -8.86
C ASN A 216 -13.78 -5.01 -9.18
N SER A 217 -13.93 -4.04 -8.27
CA SER A 217 -14.67 -2.79 -8.47
C SER A 217 -13.67 -1.63 -8.38
N TYR A 218 -13.35 -1.03 -9.49
CA TYR A 218 -12.48 0.14 -9.59
C TYR A 218 -13.34 1.35 -9.91
N HIS A 219 -13.42 2.34 -9.00
CA HIS A 219 -14.47 3.34 -9.10
C HIS A 219 -14.02 4.76 -8.73
N ILE A 220 -14.75 5.75 -9.26
CA ILE A 220 -14.66 7.18 -8.91
C ILE A 220 -16.03 7.62 -8.42
N TYR A 221 -16.13 8.19 -7.22
CA TYR A 221 -17.33 8.81 -6.71
C TYR A 221 -17.64 10.12 -7.43
N ASP A 222 -18.91 10.46 -7.60
CA ASP A 222 -19.41 11.66 -8.29
C ASP A 222 -18.79 12.96 -7.74
N ARG A 223 -18.59 13.06 -6.43
CA ARG A 223 -17.93 14.20 -5.77
C ARG A 223 -16.50 14.46 -6.29
N HIS A 224 -15.88 13.50 -6.98
CA HIS A 224 -14.53 13.62 -7.52
C HIS A 224 -14.49 13.84 -9.04
N TYR A 225 -15.62 13.89 -9.74
CA TYR A 225 -15.64 14.03 -11.21
C TYR A 225 -14.97 15.31 -11.69
N GLU A 226 -15.22 16.45 -11.02
CA GLU A 226 -14.57 17.70 -11.35
C GLU A 226 -13.04 17.64 -11.12
N LEU A 227 -12.62 17.04 -10.02
CA LEU A 227 -11.21 16.83 -9.70
C LEU A 227 -10.52 15.98 -10.78
N VAL A 228 -11.12 14.83 -11.14
CA VAL A 228 -10.57 13.93 -12.16
C VAL A 228 -10.48 14.61 -13.51
N SER A 229 -11.52 15.35 -13.93
CA SER A 229 -11.49 16.08 -15.19
C SER A 229 -10.31 17.08 -15.27
N LYS A 230 -10.03 17.77 -14.17
CA LYS A 230 -8.87 18.69 -14.08
C LYS A 230 -7.53 17.93 -14.05
N MET A 231 -7.44 16.80 -13.33
CA MET A 231 -6.24 15.97 -13.31
C MET A 231 -5.87 15.47 -14.72
N LEU A 232 -6.87 15.04 -15.50
CA LEU A 232 -6.67 14.50 -16.85
C LEU A 232 -6.24 15.54 -17.88
N LEU A 233 -6.36 16.83 -17.60
CA LEU A 233 -5.80 17.91 -18.43
C LEU A 233 -4.29 18.12 -18.23
N GLY A 234 -3.73 17.60 -17.12
CA GLY A 234 -2.32 17.72 -16.78
C GLY A 234 -1.54 16.42 -16.97
N GLU A 235 -0.22 16.54 -16.94
CA GLU A 235 0.67 15.38 -16.96
C GLU A 235 0.68 14.67 -15.62
N PHE A 236 0.86 13.35 -15.66
CA PHE A 236 1.17 12.50 -14.51
C PHE A 236 2.66 12.15 -14.56
N ILE A 237 3.44 12.84 -13.76
CA ILE A 237 4.90 12.68 -13.73
C ILE A 237 5.26 11.62 -12.71
N PRO A 238 5.98 10.53 -13.09
CA PRO A 238 6.38 9.48 -12.16
C PRO A 238 7.26 10.02 -11.03
N THR A 239 6.98 9.56 -9.81
CA THR A 239 7.79 9.86 -8.62
C THR A 239 8.18 8.55 -7.94
N ARG A 240 9.44 8.47 -7.48
CA ARG A 240 9.99 7.28 -6.85
C ARG A 240 9.78 7.28 -5.33
N LEU A 241 9.54 6.09 -4.81
CA LEU A 241 9.77 5.76 -3.43
C LEU A 241 11.18 5.17 -3.32
N PRO A 242 12.03 5.61 -2.39
CA PRO A 242 13.37 5.05 -2.21
C PRO A 242 13.35 3.55 -1.88
N SER A 243 14.47 2.88 -2.15
CA SER A 243 14.62 1.46 -1.81
C SER A 243 14.72 1.27 -0.29
N VAL A 244 14.42 0.06 0.17
CA VAL A 244 14.67 -0.34 1.55
C VAL A 244 16.13 -0.73 1.67
N LYS A 245 16.93 0.10 2.33
CA LYS A 245 18.32 -0.19 2.73
C LYS A 245 18.37 -0.54 4.21
N THR A 246 17.68 0.24 5.04
CA THR A 246 17.42 -0.06 6.44
C THR A 246 16.09 -0.78 6.57
N ASN A 247 16.10 -2.01 7.08
CA ASN A 247 14.88 -2.79 7.25
C ASN A 247 13.93 -2.12 8.25
N LEU A 248 12.67 -1.90 7.84
CA LEU A 248 11.61 -1.35 8.69
C LEU A 248 11.11 -2.39 9.70
N VAL A 249 11.06 -3.63 9.27
CA VAL A 249 10.71 -4.79 10.10
C VAL A 249 11.77 -5.88 9.93
N SER A 250 11.92 -6.74 10.93
CA SER A 250 12.70 -7.98 10.85
C SER A 250 12.01 -9.00 9.93
N MET A 251 12.69 -10.11 9.62
CA MET A 251 12.10 -11.21 8.84
C MET A 251 10.86 -11.81 9.52
N SER A 252 10.78 -11.76 10.85
CA SER A 252 9.59 -12.18 11.61
C SER A 252 8.46 -11.13 11.61
N GLY A 253 8.65 -9.97 10.96
CA GLY A 253 7.64 -8.93 10.86
C GLY A 253 7.56 -8.00 12.09
N HIS A 254 8.50 -8.07 13.02
CA HIS A 254 8.56 -7.12 14.13
C HIS A 254 9.31 -5.86 13.72
N PRO A 255 8.85 -4.65 14.16
CA PRO A 255 9.56 -3.41 13.94
C PRO A 255 11.03 -3.51 14.37
N THR A 256 11.94 -2.96 13.57
CA THR A 256 13.36 -2.82 13.97
C THR A 256 13.52 -1.69 14.99
N GLN A 257 14.66 -1.62 15.67
CA GLN A 257 14.90 -0.54 16.63
C GLN A 257 14.95 0.82 15.93
N ASP A 258 15.65 0.93 14.81
CA ASP A 258 15.76 2.17 14.02
C ASP A 258 14.38 2.68 13.60
N PHE A 259 13.49 1.76 13.18
CA PHE A 259 12.12 2.10 12.83
C PHE A 259 11.30 2.55 14.04
N THR A 260 11.45 1.86 15.18
CA THR A 260 10.74 2.18 16.43
C THR A 260 11.11 3.58 16.93
N ASP A 261 12.40 3.92 16.92
CA ASP A 261 12.90 5.24 17.35
C ASP A 261 12.29 6.36 16.48
N ILE A 262 12.21 6.12 15.17
CA ILE A 262 11.59 7.08 14.24
C ILE A 262 10.09 7.18 14.45
N PHE A 263 9.41 6.05 14.65
CA PHE A 263 7.97 6.06 14.91
C PHE A 263 7.64 6.87 16.17
N GLU A 264 8.38 6.66 17.26
CA GLU A 264 8.23 7.40 18.52
C GLU A 264 8.50 8.89 18.34
N PHE A 265 9.57 9.25 17.59
CA PHE A 265 9.89 10.63 17.25
C PHE A 265 8.72 11.33 16.54
N VAL A 266 8.17 10.72 15.50
CA VAL A 266 7.03 11.29 14.73
C VAL A 266 5.73 11.32 15.56
N GLU A 267 5.49 10.30 16.40
CA GLU A 267 4.29 10.24 17.24
C GLU A 267 4.26 11.33 18.31
N GLN A 268 5.43 11.69 18.86
CA GLN A 268 5.60 12.67 19.93
C GLN A 268 5.77 14.11 19.44
N ASP A 269 5.71 14.35 18.11
CA ASP A 269 5.94 15.67 17.49
C ASP A 269 7.22 16.36 18.01
N GLN A 270 8.33 15.60 18.11
CA GLN A 270 9.61 16.12 18.64
C GLN A 270 10.30 17.01 17.60
N ASP A 271 10.83 18.16 18.04
CA ASP A 271 11.52 19.13 17.16
C ASP A 271 13.00 18.78 16.86
N ASP A 272 13.60 17.87 17.61
CA ASP A 272 15.01 17.48 17.45
C ASP A 272 15.17 16.36 16.39
N ILE A 273 15.67 16.74 15.22
CA ILE A 273 15.83 15.88 14.05
C ILE A 273 16.96 14.86 14.30
N LEU A 274 16.61 13.58 14.28
CA LEU A 274 17.54 12.49 14.03
C LEU A 274 18.04 12.59 12.57
N ILE A 275 19.23 13.17 12.36
CA ILE A 275 19.83 13.25 11.02
C ILE A 275 20.20 11.84 10.57
N LEU A 276 19.31 11.22 9.81
CA LEU A 276 19.61 9.99 9.08
C LEU A 276 20.47 10.34 7.86
N GLN A 277 21.66 9.74 7.75
CA GLN A 277 22.66 10.13 6.75
C GLN A 277 22.43 9.55 5.34
N GLU A 278 21.53 8.58 5.16
CA GLU A 278 21.33 7.90 3.88
C GLU A 278 20.13 8.41 3.08
N LYS A 279 20.38 9.36 2.19
CA LYS A 279 19.33 10.06 1.40
C LYS A 279 18.48 9.16 0.50
N ASP A 280 18.97 7.98 0.11
CA ASP A 280 18.26 7.06 -0.81
C ASP A 280 17.61 5.87 -0.08
N ASP A 281 17.30 6.00 1.20
CA ASP A 281 16.65 4.97 2.01
C ASP A 281 15.19 5.35 2.31
N LEU A 282 14.30 4.35 2.29
CA LEU A 282 12.88 4.54 2.57
C LEU A 282 12.64 5.13 3.96
N LEU A 283 13.40 4.68 4.96
CA LEU A 283 13.25 5.18 6.32
C LEU A 283 13.58 6.67 6.43
N THR A 284 14.67 7.11 5.78
CA THR A 284 15.04 8.52 5.67
C THR A 284 13.98 9.33 4.91
N TRP A 285 13.44 8.76 3.84
CA TRP A 285 12.36 9.43 3.10
C TRP A 285 11.12 9.64 3.97
N ILE A 286 10.75 8.66 4.79
CA ILE A 286 9.63 8.78 5.73
C ILE A 286 9.85 9.95 6.68
N VAL A 287 11.01 10.04 7.33
CA VAL A 287 11.34 11.13 8.28
C VAL A 287 11.21 12.49 7.61
N ASN A 288 11.79 12.65 6.42
CA ASN A 288 11.78 13.91 5.67
C ASN A 288 10.37 14.42 5.32
N GLN A 289 9.33 13.59 5.40
CA GLN A 289 7.95 14.03 5.21
C GLN A 289 7.38 14.75 6.44
N PHE A 290 8.02 14.64 7.61
CA PHE A 290 7.59 15.26 8.86
C PHE A 290 8.46 16.44 9.26
N GLU A 291 9.64 16.61 8.64
CA GLU A 291 10.43 17.82 8.78
C GLU A 291 9.66 19.02 8.21
N VAL A 292 9.58 20.11 8.96
CA VAL A 292 8.90 21.36 8.56
C VAL A 292 9.92 22.38 8.10
#